data_5a79ea4b54a5e1d5c4bccdbea929028d
#
_entry.id   5a79ea4b54a5e1d5c4bccdbea929028d
#
_cell.length_a   1.000
_cell.length_b   1.000
_cell.length_c   1.000
_cell.angle_alpha   90.00
_cell.angle_beta   90.00
_cell.angle_gamma   90.00
#
_symmetry.space_group_name_H-M   'P 1'
#
loop_
_entity.id
_entity.type
_entity.pdbx_description
1 polymer ?
#
loop_
_entity_poly.entity_id
_entity_poly.type
_entity_poly.pdbx_seq_one_letter_code
_entity_poly.pdbx_strand_id
1 'polypeptide(L)'
;HLSGGQKTRVALGKLLLTEPDLLILDEPTNHLDMESIQWLETYLINYKGSVLVVSHDRYFLDRIAQKIVELDHGKVTSFKGNYSDYSVKKAALRETLIHQYYNQQQQIRHQEQVITKLRQFNREKSIKRAESREKMLNKMDRLEKPVEYEKNMSFSLEPSCLSGKDVLSVTDFAKSFGEKHLFSHVDFEIKRGEKVAIIGQNGTGKTTLLKMINGMVPVDE
;
A
#
# COMPACT_ATOMS: atom_id res chain seq x y z
N HIS A 1 -2.11 12.86 32.39
CA HIS A 1 -2.80 11.96 31.46
C HIS A 1 -2.00 11.83 30.16
N LEU A 2 -1.66 10.58 29.79
CA LEU A 2 -0.95 10.31 28.53
C LEU A 2 -1.89 10.49 27.35
N SER A 3 -1.41 11.06 26.24
CA SER A 3 -2.12 11.09 24.95
C SER A 3 -2.29 9.67 24.39
N GLY A 4 -3.22 9.47 23.44
CA GLY A 4 -3.43 8.17 22.80
C GLY A 4 -2.13 7.58 22.24
N GLY A 5 -1.36 8.35 21.48
CA GLY A 5 -0.09 7.89 20.92
C GLY A 5 1.00 7.60 21.97
N GLN A 6 1.00 8.31 23.12
CA GLN A 6 1.90 7.99 24.22
C GLN A 6 1.53 6.67 24.89
N LYS A 7 0.23 6.39 25.07
CA LYS A 7 -0.25 5.09 25.61
C LYS A 7 0.17 3.93 24.70
N THR A 8 0.01 4.08 23.40
CA THR A 8 0.42 3.07 22.42
C THR A 8 1.92 2.79 22.47
N ARG A 9 2.76 3.83 22.57
CA ARG A 9 4.22 3.67 22.71
C ARG A 9 4.61 2.95 24.00
N VAL A 10 3.97 3.29 25.12
CA VAL A 10 4.23 2.61 26.41
C VAL A 10 3.79 1.15 26.36
N ALA A 11 2.65 0.86 25.76
CA ALA A 11 2.16 -0.50 25.58
C ALA A 11 3.09 -1.33 24.71
N LEU A 12 3.55 -0.76 23.57
CA LEU A 12 4.53 -1.37 22.70
C LEU A 12 5.84 -1.65 23.42
N GLY A 13 6.39 -0.66 24.11
CA GLY A 13 7.62 -0.83 24.91
C GLY A 13 7.51 -1.92 25.97
N LYS A 14 6.37 -1.98 26.68
CA LYS A 14 6.10 -3.04 27.65
C LYS A 14 6.06 -4.43 26.98
N LEU A 15 5.41 -4.54 25.83
CA LEU A 15 5.32 -5.80 25.07
C LEU A 15 6.73 -6.26 24.60
N LEU A 16 7.52 -5.35 24.08
CA LEU A 16 8.87 -5.64 23.60
C LEU A 16 9.81 -6.11 24.73
N LEU A 17 9.65 -5.56 25.93
CA LEU A 17 10.44 -5.98 27.10
C LEU A 17 10.10 -7.39 27.62
N THR A 18 8.96 -7.98 27.22
CA THR A 18 8.61 -9.36 27.62
C THR A 18 9.32 -10.40 26.77
N GLU A 19 9.91 -10.04 25.64
CA GLU A 19 10.65 -10.89 24.69
C GLU A 19 9.95 -12.23 24.40
N PRO A 20 8.67 -12.24 23.95
CA PRO A 20 7.95 -13.48 23.67
C PRO A 20 8.53 -14.23 22.46
N ASP A 21 8.37 -15.55 22.39
CA ASP A 21 8.80 -16.34 21.22
C ASP A 21 8.15 -15.91 19.91
N LEU A 22 6.92 -15.40 19.97
CA LEU A 22 6.17 -14.84 18.84
C LEU A 22 5.61 -13.47 19.21
N LEU A 23 6.04 -12.46 18.47
CA LEU A 23 5.57 -11.08 18.57
C LEU A 23 4.58 -10.81 17.43
N ILE A 24 3.36 -10.39 17.75
CA ILE A 24 2.33 -10.02 16.77
C ILE A 24 2.06 -8.53 16.88
N LEU A 25 2.26 -7.81 15.77
CA LEU A 25 2.11 -6.36 15.69
C LEU A 25 1.14 -5.98 14.56
N ASP A 26 0.17 -5.14 14.88
CA ASP A 26 -0.79 -4.58 13.93
C ASP A 26 -0.56 -3.07 13.83
N GLU A 27 -0.18 -2.61 12.62
CA GLU A 27 0.15 -1.22 12.30
C GLU A 27 1.07 -0.53 13.33
N PRO A 28 2.23 -1.11 13.69
CA PRO A 28 3.05 -0.62 14.80
C PRO A 28 3.70 0.73 14.53
N THR A 29 3.78 1.17 13.29
CA THR A 29 4.33 2.48 12.89
C THR A 29 3.34 3.62 13.09
N ASN A 30 2.06 3.33 13.28
CA ASN A 30 1.05 4.35 13.49
C ASN A 30 1.34 5.17 14.75
N HIS A 31 1.27 6.49 14.61
CA HIS A 31 1.53 7.46 15.69
C HIS A 31 2.98 7.50 16.22
N LEU A 32 3.91 6.80 15.57
CA LEU A 32 5.34 6.94 15.86
C LEU A 32 5.92 8.09 15.03
N ASP A 33 6.96 8.74 15.57
CA ASP A 33 7.80 9.65 14.81
C ASP A 33 8.94 8.87 14.12
N MET A 34 9.63 9.52 13.21
CA MET A 34 10.69 8.89 12.39
C MET A 34 11.76 8.20 13.24
N GLU A 35 12.13 8.83 14.36
CA GLU A 35 13.15 8.33 15.27
C GLU A 35 12.69 7.05 15.98
N SER A 36 11.42 7.05 16.44
CA SER A 36 10.80 5.86 17.04
C SER A 36 10.63 4.71 16.04
N ILE A 37 10.32 5.02 14.76
CA ILE A 37 10.23 4.00 13.70
C ILE A 37 11.61 3.38 13.45
N GLN A 38 12.67 4.18 13.32
CA GLN A 38 14.03 3.68 13.11
C GLN A 38 14.50 2.80 14.27
N TRP A 39 14.17 3.21 15.51
CA TRP A 39 14.45 2.40 16.67
C TRP A 39 13.72 1.06 16.64
N LEU A 40 12.41 1.06 16.30
CA LEU A 40 11.60 -0.14 16.19
C LEU A 40 12.12 -1.08 15.10
N GLU A 41 12.47 -0.56 13.93
CA GLU A 41 13.10 -1.33 12.84
C GLU A 41 14.36 -2.05 13.34
N THR A 42 15.26 -1.29 13.98
CA THR A 42 16.52 -1.83 14.51
C THR A 42 16.27 -2.91 15.56
N TYR A 43 15.28 -2.70 16.42
CA TYR A 43 14.90 -3.68 17.44
C TYR A 43 14.38 -4.98 16.80
N LEU A 44 13.44 -4.87 15.84
CA LEU A 44 12.82 -6.03 15.19
C LEU A 44 13.79 -6.81 14.30
N ILE A 45 14.74 -6.15 13.65
CA ILE A 45 15.80 -6.81 12.87
C ILE A 45 16.68 -7.70 13.77
N ASN A 46 16.94 -7.26 15.01
CA ASN A 46 17.77 -7.99 15.96
C ASN A 46 16.96 -8.90 16.90
N TYR A 47 15.64 -8.96 16.73
CA TYR A 47 14.77 -9.76 17.57
C TYR A 47 15.05 -11.26 17.40
N LYS A 48 15.20 -11.99 18.51
CA LYS A 48 15.55 -13.43 18.49
C LYS A 48 14.35 -14.32 18.22
N GLY A 49 13.14 -13.89 18.60
CA GLY A 49 11.90 -14.61 18.37
C GLY A 49 11.33 -14.39 16.97
N SER A 50 10.18 -14.96 16.70
CA SER A 50 9.44 -14.76 15.45
C SER A 50 8.59 -13.50 15.53
N VAL A 51 8.48 -12.78 14.41
CA VAL A 51 7.67 -11.55 14.33
C VAL A 51 6.64 -11.70 13.21
N LEU A 52 5.37 -11.45 13.52
CA LEU A 52 4.28 -11.32 12.56
C LEU A 52 3.80 -9.88 12.60
N VAL A 53 3.92 -9.18 11.47
CA VAL A 53 3.54 -7.78 11.35
C VAL A 53 2.49 -7.60 10.26
N VAL A 54 1.47 -6.82 10.56
CA VAL A 54 0.55 -6.23 9.59
C VAL A 54 0.89 -4.75 9.48
N SER A 55 1.18 -4.26 8.28
CA SER A 55 1.47 -2.83 8.05
C SER A 55 1.20 -2.42 6.61
N HIS A 56 0.84 -1.14 6.43
CA HIS A 56 0.74 -0.47 5.13
C HIS A 56 2.02 0.30 4.78
N ASP A 57 2.95 0.41 5.71
CA ASP A 57 4.24 1.08 5.49
C ASP A 57 5.22 0.17 4.74
N ARG A 58 5.36 0.46 3.44
CA ARG A 58 6.21 -0.32 2.52
C ARG A 58 7.68 -0.24 2.89
N TYR A 59 8.15 0.90 3.38
CA TYR A 59 9.54 1.09 3.78
C TYR A 59 9.87 0.28 5.02
N PHE A 60 8.99 0.33 6.00
CA PHE A 60 9.12 -0.48 7.20
C PHE A 60 9.12 -1.98 6.88
N LEU A 61 8.17 -2.46 6.07
CA LEU A 61 8.12 -3.87 5.64
C LEU A 61 9.35 -4.28 4.84
N ASP A 62 9.88 -3.39 4.00
CA ASP A 62 11.06 -3.69 3.19
C ASP A 62 12.32 -3.92 4.03
N ARG A 63 12.41 -3.24 5.16
CA ARG A 63 13.55 -3.37 6.08
C ARG A 63 13.50 -4.59 6.99
N ILE A 64 12.31 -4.98 7.45
CA ILE A 64 12.18 -6.01 8.49
C ILE A 64 11.70 -7.37 7.96
N ALA A 65 10.93 -7.39 6.87
CA ALA A 65 10.28 -8.61 6.41
C ALA A 65 11.25 -9.52 5.65
N GLN A 66 11.23 -10.81 5.97
CA GLN A 66 11.93 -11.87 5.25
C GLN A 66 10.96 -12.72 4.42
N LYS A 67 9.67 -12.57 4.66
CA LYS A 67 8.57 -13.27 3.99
C LYS A 67 7.33 -12.39 4.03
N ILE A 68 6.68 -12.25 2.89
CA ILE A 68 5.39 -11.54 2.77
C ILE A 68 4.28 -12.56 2.56
N VAL A 69 3.21 -12.42 3.30
CA VAL A 69 1.97 -13.19 3.13
C VAL A 69 0.89 -12.22 2.66
N GLU A 70 0.42 -12.45 1.45
CA GLU A 70 -0.63 -11.64 0.85
C GLU A 70 -1.98 -12.33 1.00
N LEU A 71 -2.97 -11.60 1.49
CA LEU A 71 -4.38 -11.98 1.45
C LEU A 71 -5.06 -11.19 0.33
N ASP A 72 -5.52 -11.88 -0.70
CA ASP A 72 -6.21 -11.25 -1.83
C ASP A 72 -7.40 -12.11 -2.26
N HIS A 73 -8.61 -11.53 -2.28
CA HIS A 73 -9.85 -12.20 -2.69
C HIS A 73 -10.06 -13.61 -2.08
N GLY A 74 -9.79 -13.76 -0.78
CA GLY A 74 -9.93 -15.03 -0.07
C GLY A 74 -8.84 -16.07 -0.35
N LYS A 75 -7.83 -15.71 -1.14
CA LYS A 75 -6.65 -16.55 -1.39
C LYS A 75 -5.46 -16.02 -0.60
N VAL A 76 -4.65 -16.93 -0.11
CA VAL A 76 -3.41 -16.61 0.63
C VAL A 76 -2.22 -17.04 -0.22
N THR A 77 -1.35 -16.09 -0.52
CA THR A 77 -0.12 -16.35 -1.27
C THR A 77 1.09 -15.88 -0.47
N SER A 78 2.12 -16.70 -0.44
CA SER A 78 3.34 -16.45 0.33
C SER A 78 4.52 -16.21 -0.60
N PHE A 79 5.24 -15.12 -0.36
CA PHE A 79 6.43 -14.72 -1.11
C PHE A 79 7.63 -14.65 -0.17
N LYS A 80 8.71 -15.30 -0.52
CA LYS A 80 9.97 -15.23 0.20
C LYS A 80 10.72 -13.97 -0.20
N GLY A 81 11.22 -13.22 0.76
CA GLY A 81 11.93 -11.95 0.58
C GLY A 81 11.20 -10.78 1.24
N ASN A 82 11.75 -9.58 1.05
CA ASN A 82 11.20 -8.33 1.56
C ASN A 82 10.06 -7.77 0.67
N TYR A 83 9.60 -6.55 0.94
CA TYR A 83 8.50 -5.94 0.18
C TYR A 83 8.88 -5.66 -1.29
N SER A 84 10.10 -5.24 -1.56
CA SER A 84 10.60 -5.01 -2.93
C SER A 84 10.63 -6.30 -3.73
N ASP A 85 11.14 -7.39 -3.15
CA ASP A 85 11.13 -8.72 -3.76
C ASP A 85 9.71 -9.21 -4.06
N TYR A 86 8.80 -9.02 -3.09
CA TYR A 86 7.39 -9.35 -3.26
C TYR A 86 6.77 -8.60 -4.44
N SER A 87 7.01 -7.29 -4.54
CA SER A 87 6.46 -6.45 -5.61
C SER A 87 6.86 -6.95 -7.00
N VAL A 88 8.14 -7.30 -7.18
CA VAL A 88 8.67 -7.85 -8.43
C VAL A 88 8.07 -9.23 -8.73
N LYS A 89 8.05 -10.12 -7.74
CA LYS A 89 7.50 -11.49 -7.89
C LYS A 89 6.00 -11.47 -8.18
N LYS A 90 5.25 -10.59 -7.53
CA LYS A 90 3.81 -10.40 -7.79
C LYS A 90 3.55 -9.92 -9.21
N ALA A 91 4.33 -8.94 -9.68
CA ALA A 91 4.22 -8.44 -11.05
C ALA A 91 4.48 -9.54 -12.09
N ALA A 92 5.54 -10.33 -11.92
CA ALA A 92 5.88 -11.44 -12.79
C ALA A 92 4.82 -12.57 -12.78
N LEU A 93 4.32 -12.92 -11.59
CA LEU A 93 3.24 -13.90 -11.44
C LEU A 93 1.97 -13.45 -12.17
N ARG A 94 1.61 -12.17 -12.01
CA ARG A 94 0.44 -11.59 -12.68
C ARG A 94 0.57 -11.62 -14.20
N GLU A 95 1.73 -11.23 -14.72
CA GLU A 95 2.01 -11.30 -16.16
C GLU A 95 1.87 -12.73 -16.69
N THR A 96 2.43 -13.69 -15.97
CA THR A 96 2.30 -15.11 -16.31
C THR A 96 0.83 -15.56 -16.36
N LEU A 97 0.03 -15.21 -15.35
CA LEU A 97 -1.39 -15.57 -15.29
C LEU A 97 -2.18 -14.91 -16.44
N ILE A 98 -1.88 -13.67 -16.78
CA ILE A 98 -2.49 -12.97 -17.90
C ILE A 98 -2.16 -13.68 -19.23
N HIS A 99 -0.89 -14.01 -19.45
CA HIS A 99 -0.48 -14.75 -20.65
C HIS A 99 -1.15 -16.14 -20.75
N GLN A 100 -1.20 -16.88 -19.65
CA GLN A 100 -1.87 -18.18 -19.59
C GLN A 100 -3.37 -18.07 -19.94
N TYR A 101 -4.05 -17.06 -19.39
CA TYR A 101 -5.45 -16.81 -19.70
C TYR A 101 -5.68 -16.52 -21.19
N TYR A 102 -4.92 -15.58 -21.76
CA TYR A 102 -5.07 -15.24 -23.18
C TYR A 102 -4.72 -16.41 -24.11
N ASN A 103 -3.67 -17.17 -23.79
CA ASN A 103 -3.32 -18.38 -24.55
C ASN A 103 -4.45 -19.41 -24.50
N GLN A 104 -5.04 -19.65 -23.32
CA GLN A 104 -6.18 -20.55 -23.21
C GLN A 104 -7.38 -20.04 -23.98
N GLN A 105 -7.71 -18.76 -23.90
CA GLN A 105 -8.80 -18.17 -24.69
C GLN A 105 -8.59 -18.32 -26.19
N GLN A 106 -7.37 -18.16 -26.67
CA GLN A 106 -7.03 -18.37 -28.07
C GLN A 106 -7.20 -19.84 -28.48
N GLN A 107 -6.78 -20.78 -27.64
CA GLN A 107 -6.99 -22.21 -27.88
C GLN A 107 -8.48 -22.57 -27.92
N ILE A 108 -9.26 -22.04 -26.97
CA ILE A 108 -10.74 -22.26 -26.95
C ILE A 108 -11.36 -21.76 -28.25
N ARG A 109 -11.10 -20.51 -28.64
CA ARG A 109 -11.64 -19.95 -29.91
C ARG A 109 -11.23 -20.76 -31.13
N HIS A 110 -9.99 -21.23 -31.18
CA HIS A 110 -9.54 -22.09 -32.29
C HIS A 110 -10.30 -23.41 -32.32
N GLN A 111 -10.49 -24.07 -31.18
CA GLN A 111 -11.28 -25.33 -31.13
C GLN A 111 -12.75 -25.11 -31.51
N GLU A 112 -13.36 -24.02 -31.06
CA GLU A 112 -14.74 -23.65 -31.45
C GLU A 112 -14.86 -23.46 -32.97
N GLN A 113 -13.91 -22.79 -33.61
CA GLN A 113 -13.86 -22.62 -35.06
C GLN A 113 -13.72 -23.97 -35.79
N VAL A 114 -12.87 -24.88 -35.29
CA VAL A 114 -12.70 -26.22 -35.85
C VAL A 114 -13.97 -27.04 -35.71
N ILE A 115 -14.63 -26.99 -34.54
CA ILE A 115 -15.92 -27.66 -34.29
C ILE A 115 -16.98 -27.14 -35.29
N THR A 116 -17.10 -25.84 -35.47
CA THR A 116 -18.02 -25.20 -36.39
C THR A 116 -17.79 -25.67 -37.82
N LYS A 117 -16.54 -25.66 -38.29
CA LYS A 117 -16.17 -26.16 -39.63
C LYS A 117 -16.51 -27.64 -39.82
N LEU A 118 -16.23 -28.49 -38.82
CA LEU A 118 -16.53 -29.92 -38.88
C LEU A 118 -18.05 -30.20 -38.98
N ARG A 119 -18.87 -29.39 -38.30
CA ARG A 119 -20.34 -29.46 -38.36
C ARG A 119 -20.88 -29.02 -39.74
N GLN A 120 -20.27 -28.01 -40.36
CA GLN A 120 -20.67 -27.55 -41.70
C GLN A 120 -20.50 -28.62 -42.78
N PHE A 121 -19.54 -29.53 -42.66
CA PHE A 121 -19.34 -30.62 -43.60
C PHE A 121 -20.44 -31.70 -43.60
N ASN A 122 -21.33 -31.72 -42.62
CA ASN A 122 -22.53 -32.57 -42.45
C ASN A 122 -22.32 -34.05 -42.76
N ARG A 123 -21.10 -34.59 -42.58
CA ARG A 123 -20.78 -36.01 -42.74
C ARG A 123 -20.75 -36.66 -41.37
N GLU A 124 -21.30 -37.86 -41.19
CA GLU A 124 -21.38 -38.57 -39.92
C GLU A 124 -20.02 -38.63 -39.17
N LYS A 125 -18.96 -38.95 -39.91
CA LYS A 125 -17.59 -38.99 -39.36
C LYS A 125 -17.10 -37.62 -38.88
N SER A 126 -17.49 -36.52 -39.53
CA SER A 126 -17.14 -35.15 -39.13
C SER A 126 -17.92 -34.72 -37.90
N ILE A 127 -19.18 -35.10 -37.80
CA ILE A 127 -20.06 -34.83 -36.65
C ILE A 127 -19.49 -35.53 -35.40
N LYS A 128 -19.16 -36.83 -35.47
CA LYS A 128 -18.53 -37.57 -34.34
C LYS A 128 -17.23 -36.94 -33.88
N ARG A 129 -16.40 -36.39 -34.79
CA ARG A 129 -15.16 -35.66 -34.44
C ARG A 129 -15.48 -34.33 -33.77
N ALA A 130 -16.50 -33.61 -34.22
CA ALA A 130 -16.93 -32.35 -33.59
C ALA A 130 -17.41 -32.59 -32.16
N GLU A 131 -18.26 -33.61 -31.94
CA GLU A 131 -18.75 -33.99 -30.60
C GLU A 131 -17.61 -34.38 -29.62
N SER A 132 -16.62 -35.16 -30.13
CA SER A 132 -15.46 -35.54 -29.34
C SER A 132 -14.65 -34.31 -28.88
N ARG A 133 -14.41 -33.33 -29.78
CA ARG A 133 -13.73 -32.10 -29.47
C ARG A 133 -14.52 -31.20 -28.51
N GLU A 134 -15.82 -31.13 -28.67
CA GLU A 134 -16.71 -30.41 -27.78
C GLU A 134 -16.68 -31.00 -26.35
N LYS A 135 -16.73 -32.34 -26.24
CA LYS A 135 -16.52 -32.99 -24.92
C LYS A 135 -15.20 -32.69 -24.28
N MET A 136 -14.12 -32.61 -25.05
CA MET A 136 -12.79 -32.21 -24.54
C MET A 136 -12.81 -30.75 -24.09
N LEU A 137 -13.41 -29.86 -24.87
CA LEU A 137 -13.50 -28.42 -24.54
C LEU A 137 -14.33 -28.18 -23.27
N ASN A 138 -15.43 -28.95 -23.08
CA ASN A 138 -16.29 -28.86 -21.90
C ASN A 138 -15.64 -29.43 -20.62
N LYS A 139 -14.66 -30.32 -20.78
CA LYS A 139 -13.86 -30.87 -19.66
C LYS A 139 -12.66 -30.01 -19.30
N MET A 140 -12.34 -28.99 -20.10
CA MET A 140 -11.19 -28.11 -19.85
C MET A 140 -11.50 -27.19 -18.67
N ASP A 141 -10.64 -27.18 -17.66
CA ASP A 141 -10.71 -26.21 -16.56
C ASP A 141 -10.44 -24.82 -17.12
N ARG A 142 -11.45 -23.97 -17.08
CA ARG A 142 -11.35 -22.60 -17.58
C ARG A 142 -10.69 -21.70 -16.53
N LEU A 143 -9.62 -21.04 -16.92
CA LEU A 143 -8.98 -20.05 -16.08
C LEU A 143 -9.91 -18.85 -15.90
N GLU A 144 -10.03 -18.38 -14.66
CA GLU A 144 -10.72 -17.12 -14.38
C GLU A 144 -9.93 -15.96 -14.99
N LYS A 145 -10.65 -14.97 -15.50
CA LYS A 145 -9.99 -13.76 -16.01
C LYS A 145 -9.23 -13.08 -14.86
N PRO A 146 -7.90 -12.91 -14.97
CA PRO A 146 -7.15 -12.20 -13.94
C PRO A 146 -7.71 -10.78 -13.78
N VAL A 147 -7.82 -10.30 -12.55
CA VAL A 147 -8.26 -8.93 -12.28
C VAL A 147 -7.24 -7.98 -12.90
N GLU A 148 -7.64 -7.33 -13.97
CA GLU A 148 -6.89 -6.20 -14.53
C GLU A 148 -7.18 -5.00 -13.63
N TYR A 149 -6.27 -4.69 -12.71
CA TYR A 149 -6.31 -3.36 -12.09
C TYR A 149 -6.02 -2.37 -13.21
N GLU A 150 -7.00 -1.54 -13.55
CA GLU A 150 -6.80 -0.46 -14.50
C GLU A 150 -5.57 0.34 -14.05
N LYS A 151 -4.66 0.56 -15.01
CA LYS A 151 -3.47 1.37 -14.78
C LYS A 151 -3.94 2.73 -14.33
N ASN A 152 -3.66 3.05 -13.06
CA ASN A 152 -3.79 4.35 -12.44
C ASN A 152 -4.90 5.23 -13.02
N MET A 153 -5.97 5.35 -12.28
CA MET A 153 -6.97 6.39 -12.55
C MET A 153 -6.24 7.75 -12.57
N SER A 154 -5.98 8.29 -13.73
CA SER A 154 -5.45 9.64 -13.89
C SER A 154 -6.63 10.58 -14.09
N PHE A 155 -6.85 11.48 -13.16
CA PHE A 155 -7.74 12.61 -13.38
C PHE A 155 -6.93 13.89 -13.28
N SER A 156 -7.18 14.82 -14.20
CA SER A 156 -6.61 16.14 -14.15
C SER A 156 -7.65 17.05 -13.47
N LEU A 157 -7.26 17.65 -12.36
CA LEU A 157 -8.05 18.70 -11.71
C LEU A 157 -7.44 20.04 -12.12
N GLU A 158 -8.20 20.81 -12.89
CA GLU A 158 -7.84 22.18 -13.20
C GLU A 158 -8.43 23.09 -12.12
N PRO A 159 -7.63 23.99 -11.51
CA PRO A 159 -8.14 24.90 -10.53
C PRO A 159 -9.07 25.93 -11.21
N SER A 160 -10.23 26.17 -10.61
CA SER A 160 -11.18 27.18 -11.08
C SER A 160 -10.63 28.61 -11.03
N CYS A 161 -9.63 28.85 -10.18
CA CYS A 161 -8.91 30.10 -10.04
C CYS A 161 -7.44 29.82 -9.80
N LEU A 162 -6.56 30.48 -10.54
CA LEU A 162 -5.13 30.38 -10.34
C LEU A 162 -4.72 31.32 -9.20
N SER A 163 -4.08 30.78 -8.16
CA SER A 163 -3.46 31.58 -7.10
C SER A 163 -2.33 32.45 -7.65
N GLY A 164 -1.98 33.51 -6.92
CA GLY A 164 -0.77 34.29 -7.16
C GLY A 164 0.50 33.44 -7.12
N LYS A 165 1.65 34.06 -7.34
CA LYS A 165 2.96 33.38 -7.25
C LYS A 165 3.28 32.99 -5.82
N ASP A 166 3.00 33.85 -4.86
CA ASP A 166 3.17 33.62 -3.43
C ASP A 166 1.82 33.16 -2.87
N VAL A 167 1.80 31.93 -2.32
CA VAL A 167 0.57 31.26 -1.88
C VAL A 167 0.38 31.37 -0.38
N LEU A 168 1.47 31.28 0.38
CA LEU A 168 1.47 31.41 1.82
C LEU A 168 2.74 32.08 2.26
N SER A 169 2.61 33.09 3.12
CA SER A 169 3.72 33.70 3.86
C SER A 169 3.40 33.60 5.35
N VAL A 170 4.30 33.02 6.10
CA VAL A 170 4.25 32.90 7.56
C VAL A 170 5.42 33.69 8.09
N THR A 171 5.14 34.65 8.96
CA THR A 171 6.16 35.54 9.53
C THR A 171 5.97 35.60 11.02
N ASP A 172 7.04 35.33 11.73
CA ASP A 172 7.17 35.43 13.20
C ASP A 172 6.09 34.64 13.98
N PHE A 173 5.77 33.43 13.49
CA PHE A 173 4.80 32.58 14.19
C PHE A 173 5.42 32.03 15.49
N ALA A 174 4.69 32.24 16.58
CA ALA A 174 5.03 31.69 17.89
C ALA A 174 3.82 31.01 18.53
N LYS A 175 4.03 29.96 19.31
CA LYS A 175 2.97 29.31 20.09
C LYS A 175 3.48 28.66 21.36
N SER A 176 2.75 28.97 22.43
CA SER A 176 2.92 28.35 23.75
C SER A 176 1.55 27.91 24.29
N PHE A 177 1.51 26.91 25.12
CA PHE A 177 0.33 26.49 25.88
C PHE A 177 0.70 26.45 27.37
N GLY A 178 0.30 27.49 28.11
CA GLY A 178 0.72 27.68 29.49
C GLY A 178 2.25 27.75 29.59
N GLU A 179 2.87 26.93 30.40
CA GLU A 179 4.35 26.87 30.55
C GLU A 179 5.06 26.13 29.39
N LYS A 180 4.29 25.42 28.53
CA LYS A 180 4.87 24.63 27.43
C LYS A 180 5.05 25.49 26.19
N HIS A 181 6.31 25.91 25.98
CA HIS A 181 6.71 26.54 24.72
C HIS A 181 6.83 25.49 23.60
N LEU A 182 6.19 25.73 22.43
CA LEU A 182 6.25 24.84 21.27
C LEU A 182 7.29 25.32 20.25
N PHE A 183 7.15 26.55 19.79
CA PHE A 183 8.06 27.19 18.82
C PHE A 183 7.91 28.71 18.86
N SER A 184 8.93 29.42 18.39
CA SER A 184 8.96 30.88 18.20
C SER A 184 9.72 31.21 16.92
N HIS A 185 9.46 32.39 16.39
CA HIS A 185 10.15 32.97 15.25
C HIS A 185 10.15 32.02 14.02
N VAL A 186 8.99 31.42 13.72
CA VAL A 186 8.85 30.55 12.56
C VAL A 186 8.51 31.38 11.34
N ASP A 187 9.44 31.45 10.39
CA ASP A 187 9.33 32.16 9.12
C ASP A 187 9.47 31.20 7.95
N PHE A 188 8.53 31.20 7.04
CA PHE A 188 8.67 30.52 5.76
C PHE A 188 7.65 31.01 4.74
N GLU A 189 7.97 30.82 3.46
CA GLU A 189 7.10 31.11 2.33
C GLU A 189 6.85 29.85 1.51
N ILE A 190 5.66 29.76 0.94
CA ILE A 190 5.32 28.70 -0.02
C ILE A 190 4.84 29.36 -1.31
N LYS A 191 5.50 29.05 -2.41
CA LYS A 191 5.16 29.51 -3.75
C LYS A 191 4.27 28.50 -4.48
N ARG A 192 3.56 28.98 -5.48
CA ARG A 192 2.70 28.14 -6.29
C ARG A 192 3.49 26.99 -6.94
N GLY A 193 3.02 25.76 -6.71
CA GLY A 193 3.63 24.54 -7.25
C GLY A 193 4.68 23.90 -6.34
N GLU A 194 5.08 24.55 -5.24
CA GLU A 194 5.97 23.96 -4.24
C GLU A 194 5.24 22.91 -3.41
N LYS A 195 5.99 21.88 -3.03
CA LYS A 195 5.55 20.80 -2.12
C LYS A 195 6.45 20.85 -0.90
N VAL A 196 5.90 21.32 0.21
CA VAL A 196 6.63 21.51 1.46
C VAL A 196 6.21 20.45 2.48
N ALA A 197 7.16 19.78 3.11
CA ALA A 197 6.94 18.83 4.19
C ALA A 197 7.41 19.40 5.52
N ILE A 198 6.56 19.29 6.56
CA ILE A 198 6.90 19.66 7.93
C ILE A 198 7.25 18.39 8.69
N ILE A 199 8.49 18.27 9.13
CA ILE A 199 9.01 17.13 9.89
C ILE A 199 9.39 17.53 11.32
N GLY A 200 9.44 16.57 12.21
CA GLY A 200 9.85 16.76 13.60
C GLY A 200 9.27 15.69 14.52
N GLN A 201 9.76 15.64 15.75
CA GLN A 201 9.31 14.70 16.78
C GLN A 201 7.82 14.90 17.14
N ASN A 202 7.23 13.91 17.80
CA ASN A 202 5.86 14.03 18.29
C ASN A 202 5.77 15.04 19.46
N GLY A 203 4.78 15.92 19.39
CA GLY A 203 4.56 16.95 20.41
C GLY A 203 5.34 18.26 20.19
N THR A 204 6.08 18.42 19.09
CA THR A 204 6.79 19.67 18.72
C THR A 204 5.87 20.76 18.14
N GLY A 205 4.58 20.49 17.95
CA GLY A 205 3.64 21.53 17.50
C GLY A 205 3.30 21.50 16.01
N LYS A 206 3.71 20.46 15.22
CA LYS A 206 3.39 20.35 13.77
C LYS A 206 1.91 20.55 13.45
N THR A 207 1.04 19.84 14.15
CA THR A 207 -0.43 19.97 13.98
C THR A 207 -0.94 21.33 14.44
N THR A 208 -0.31 21.91 15.46
CA THR A 208 -0.64 23.26 15.95
C THR A 208 -0.31 24.29 14.89
N LEU A 209 0.87 24.21 14.28
CA LEU A 209 1.27 25.09 13.19
C LEU A 209 0.27 25.04 12.01
N LEU A 210 -0.13 23.83 11.59
CA LEU A 210 -1.16 23.69 10.54
C LEU A 210 -2.52 24.28 10.94
N LYS A 211 -2.92 24.14 12.21
CA LYS A 211 -4.16 24.75 12.72
C LYS A 211 -4.09 26.27 12.78
N MET A 212 -2.90 26.84 13.09
CA MET A 212 -2.69 28.29 13.07
C MET A 212 -2.75 28.83 11.64
N ILE A 213 -2.14 28.18 10.67
CA ILE A 213 -2.23 28.55 9.25
C ILE A 213 -3.68 28.53 8.76
N ASN A 214 -4.48 27.59 9.23
CA ASN A 214 -5.93 27.52 8.90
C ASN A 214 -6.81 28.44 9.77
N GLY A 215 -6.25 29.28 10.62
CA GLY A 215 -6.99 30.20 11.50
C GLY A 215 -7.81 29.51 12.61
N MET A 216 -7.57 28.22 12.86
CA MET A 216 -8.27 27.46 13.92
C MET A 216 -7.70 27.70 15.31
N VAL A 217 -6.45 28.12 15.39
CA VAL A 217 -5.74 28.43 16.64
C VAL A 217 -5.09 29.80 16.45
N PRO A 218 -5.26 30.74 17.40
CA PRO A 218 -4.63 32.06 17.33
C PRO A 218 -3.12 31.94 17.49
N VAL A 219 -2.40 32.82 16.80
CA VAL A 219 -0.97 33.02 16.95
C VAL A 219 -0.77 33.72 18.31
N ASP A 220 0.23 33.29 19.07
CA ASP A 220 0.76 34.09 20.18
C ASP A 220 1.78 35.03 19.54
N GLU A 221 1.74 36.28 19.82
CA GLU A 221 2.61 37.31 19.24
C GLU A 221 4.06 36.88 19.06
#